data_e87094e430f49c718965086f09a25303
#
_entry.id   e87094e430f49c718965086f09a25303
#
_cell.length_a   1.000
_cell.length_b   1.000
_cell.length_c   1.000
_cell.angle_alpha   90.00
_cell.angle_beta   90.00
_cell.angle_gamma   90.00
#
_symmetry.space_group_name_H-M   'P 1'
#
loop_
_entity.id
_entity.type
_entity.pdbx_description
1 polymer ?
#
loop_
_entity_poly.entity_id
_entity_poly.type
_entity_poly.pdbx_seq_one_letter_code
_entity_poly.pdbx_strand_id
1 'polypeptide(L)'
;SDPPKVEGGPNRKARKAQDRVRLSQAPADVQTVKVADMIDNTESIVAHDPKFAKLYLEEKRLLLEVLTKADPKLVTIAKNQVKK
;
A
#
# COMPACT_ATOMS: atom_id res chain seq x y z
N SER A 1 7.19 24.87 10.42
CA SER A 1 6.30 24.22 10.02
C SER A 1 6.18 22.78 10.43
N ASP A 2 6.64 21.89 9.67
CA ASP A 2 6.48 20.53 10.07
C ASP A 2 7.29 20.19 11.26
N PRO A 3 6.74 19.41 12.16
CA PRO A 3 7.55 18.88 13.21
C PRO A 3 8.61 17.98 12.64
N PRO A 4 9.71 17.83 13.33
CA PRO A 4 10.72 16.91 12.90
C PRO A 4 10.14 15.53 12.76
N LYS A 5 10.46 14.90 11.67
CA LYS A 5 9.95 13.57 11.44
C LYS A 5 10.74 12.58 12.20
N VAL A 6 10.04 11.65 12.78
CA VAL A 6 10.69 10.46 13.27
C VAL A 6 10.64 9.48 12.13
N GLU A 7 11.69 9.45 11.37
CA GLU A 7 11.71 8.72 10.12
C GLU A 7 11.50 7.26 10.35
N GLY A 8 10.51 6.73 9.66
CA GLY A 8 10.25 5.31 9.69
C GLY A 8 9.78 4.76 11.02
N GLY A 9 9.57 5.62 12.01
CA GLY A 9 9.18 5.17 13.31
C GLY A 9 7.67 5.05 13.47
N PRO A 10 7.20 5.22 14.71
CA PRO A 10 5.76 5.08 14.99
C PRO A 10 4.89 5.98 14.13
N ASN A 11 5.42 7.14 13.74
CA ASN A 11 4.63 8.07 12.92
C ASN A 11 4.25 7.45 11.59
N ARG A 12 5.17 6.73 10.95
CA ARG A 12 4.85 6.10 9.68
C ARG A 12 3.79 5.03 9.86
N LYS A 13 3.93 4.22 10.88
CA LYS A 13 2.97 3.15 11.14
C LYS A 13 1.58 3.73 11.40
N ALA A 14 1.51 4.79 12.19
CA ALA A 14 0.23 5.44 12.48
C ALA A 14 -0.38 6.06 11.24
N ARG A 15 0.44 6.71 10.40
CA ARG A 15 -0.07 7.32 9.18
C ARG A 15 -0.59 6.26 8.22
N LYS A 16 0.12 5.13 8.11
CA LYS A 16 -0.34 4.06 7.22
C LYS A 16 -1.63 3.44 7.73
N ALA A 17 -1.79 3.33 9.04
CA ALA A 17 -3.04 2.83 9.60
C ALA A 17 -4.20 3.77 9.29
N GLN A 18 -3.97 5.08 9.40
CA GLN A 18 -4.99 6.07 9.05
C GLN A 18 -5.33 6.02 7.57
N ASP A 19 -4.33 5.85 6.73
CA ASP A 19 -4.55 5.73 5.29
C ASP A 19 -5.43 4.52 4.97
N ARG A 20 -5.19 3.41 5.67
CA ARG A 20 -6.00 2.21 5.45
C ARG A 20 -7.46 2.47 5.81
N VAL A 21 -7.72 3.14 6.92
CA VAL A 21 -9.08 3.47 7.31
C VAL A 21 -9.74 4.34 6.25
N ARG A 22 -9.05 5.39 5.83
CA ARG A 22 -9.61 6.31 4.84
C ARG A 22 -9.89 5.61 3.52
N LEU A 23 -8.95 4.79 3.06
CA LEU A 23 -9.12 4.11 1.78
C LEU A 23 -10.15 3.00 1.85
N SER A 24 -10.35 2.40 3.02
CA SER A 24 -11.39 1.38 3.16
C SER A 24 -12.78 1.96 2.94
N GLN A 25 -12.93 3.25 3.17
CA GLN A 25 -14.21 3.95 3.01
C GLN A 25 -14.35 4.63 1.65
N ALA A 26 -13.30 4.55 0.84
CA ALA A 26 -13.33 5.21 -0.47
C ALA A 26 -14.20 4.43 -1.45
N PRO A 27 -14.71 5.11 -2.49
CA PRO A 27 -15.49 4.42 -3.53
C PRO A 27 -14.64 3.41 -4.31
N ALA A 28 -15.33 2.53 -5.02
CA ALA A 28 -14.67 1.45 -5.75
C ALA A 28 -13.64 1.97 -6.77
N ASP A 29 -13.95 3.04 -7.48
CA ASP A 29 -13.03 3.57 -8.47
C ASP A 29 -11.75 4.10 -7.82
N VAL A 30 -11.87 4.75 -6.68
CA VAL A 30 -10.69 5.24 -5.96
C VAL A 30 -9.84 4.07 -5.47
N GLN A 31 -10.49 3.05 -4.93
CA GLN A 31 -9.75 1.87 -4.47
C GLN A 31 -9.05 1.15 -5.63
N THR A 32 -9.71 1.08 -6.77
CA THR A 32 -9.13 0.45 -7.95
C THR A 32 -7.89 1.19 -8.43
N VAL A 33 -7.96 2.53 -8.47
CA VAL A 33 -6.80 3.32 -8.85
C VAL A 33 -5.65 3.10 -7.87
N LYS A 34 -5.97 3.00 -6.59
CA LYS A 34 -4.93 2.76 -5.58
C LYS A 34 -4.26 1.41 -5.78
N VAL A 35 -5.03 0.38 -6.10
CA VAL A 35 -4.45 -0.94 -6.35
C VAL A 35 -3.56 -0.91 -7.59
N ALA A 36 -4.01 -0.26 -8.67
CA ALA A 36 -3.20 -0.14 -9.88
C ALA A 36 -1.89 0.57 -9.60
N ASP A 37 -1.94 1.63 -8.81
CA ASP A 37 -0.76 2.37 -8.41
C ASP A 37 0.21 1.49 -7.62
N MET A 38 -0.31 0.68 -6.71
CA MET A 38 0.53 -0.21 -5.93
C MET A 38 1.19 -1.29 -6.78
N ILE A 39 0.48 -1.80 -7.77
CA ILE A 39 1.06 -2.79 -8.67
C ILE A 39 2.27 -2.21 -9.38
N ASP A 40 2.12 -1.02 -9.91
CA ASP A 40 3.18 -0.34 -10.63
C ASP A 40 4.37 -0.04 -9.72
N ASN A 41 4.08 0.53 -8.56
CA ASN A 41 5.12 0.90 -7.61
C ASN A 41 5.87 -0.30 -7.06
N THR A 42 5.19 -1.43 -6.92
CA THR A 42 5.83 -2.63 -6.38
C THR A 42 7.00 -3.06 -7.25
N GLU A 43 6.80 -3.07 -8.56
CA GLU A 43 7.87 -3.51 -9.46
C GLU A 43 9.07 -2.59 -9.38
N SER A 44 8.82 -1.31 -9.32
CA SER A 44 9.90 -0.33 -9.22
C SER A 44 10.64 -0.44 -7.89
N ILE A 45 9.91 -0.55 -6.80
CA ILE A 45 10.52 -0.60 -5.48
C ILE A 45 11.33 -1.89 -5.29
N VAL A 46 10.81 -3.01 -5.74
CA VAL A 46 11.53 -4.27 -5.61
C VAL A 46 12.82 -4.24 -6.43
N ALA A 47 12.77 -3.61 -7.61
CA ALA A 47 13.94 -3.54 -8.47
C ALA A 47 15.00 -2.58 -7.94
N HIS A 48 14.59 -1.45 -7.36
CA HIS A 48 15.53 -0.39 -7.03
C HIS A 48 15.82 -0.24 -5.55
N ASP A 49 14.97 -0.78 -4.68
CA ASP A 49 15.16 -0.62 -3.24
C ASP A 49 14.67 -1.87 -2.51
N PRO A 50 15.42 -2.97 -2.65
CA PRO A 50 14.97 -4.24 -2.07
C PRO A 50 14.86 -4.23 -0.55
N LYS A 51 15.62 -3.38 0.13
CA LYS A 51 15.50 -3.31 1.57
C LYS A 51 14.19 -2.68 1.99
N PHE A 52 13.83 -1.58 1.35
CA PHE A 52 12.55 -0.94 1.63
C PHE A 52 11.39 -1.81 1.15
N ALA A 53 11.64 -2.63 0.13
CA ALA A 53 10.58 -3.47 -0.43
C ALA A 53 9.93 -4.35 0.63
N LYS A 54 10.70 -4.83 1.60
CA LYS A 54 10.14 -5.68 2.65
C LYS A 54 9.06 -4.96 3.44
N LEU A 55 9.34 -3.73 3.83
CA LEU A 55 8.36 -2.93 4.55
C LEU A 55 7.19 -2.57 3.64
N TYR A 56 7.50 -2.19 2.41
CA TYR A 56 6.47 -1.79 1.46
C TYR A 56 5.49 -2.94 1.19
N LEU A 57 6.00 -4.15 1.02
CA LEU A 57 5.14 -5.30 0.75
C LEU A 57 4.25 -5.63 1.94
N GLU A 58 4.75 -5.46 3.14
CA GLU A 58 3.94 -5.67 4.33
C GLU A 58 2.82 -4.64 4.40
N GLU A 59 3.14 -3.39 4.14
CA GLU A 59 2.13 -2.32 4.14
C GLU A 59 1.10 -2.57 3.05
N LYS A 60 1.56 -3.04 1.89
CA LYS A 60 0.68 -3.36 0.78
C LYS A 60 -0.28 -4.48 1.12
N ARG A 61 0.24 -5.52 1.77
CA ARG A 61 -0.60 -6.65 2.17
C ARG A 61 -1.72 -6.20 3.10
N LEU A 62 -1.38 -5.38 4.09
CA LEU A 62 -2.38 -4.88 5.02
C LEU A 62 -3.40 -3.99 4.32
N LEU A 63 -2.96 -3.19 3.38
CA LEU A 63 -3.87 -2.31 2.66
C LEU A 63 -4.82 -3.10 1.77
N LEU A 64 -4.32 -4.12 1.11
CA LEU A 64 -5.17 -4.94 0.24
C LEU A 64 -6.31 -5.60 1.01
N GLU A 65 -6.12 -5.86 2.30
CA GLU A 65 -7.18 -6.45 3.10
C GLU A 65 -8.38 -5.53 3.26
N VAL A 66 -8.19 -4.23 3.14
CA VAL A 66 -9.28 -3.27 3.32
C VAL A 66 -9.81 -2.70 2.01
N LEU A 67 -9.14 -2.96 0.89
CA LEU A 67 -9.58 -2.46 -0.40
C LEU A 67 -10.54 -3.44 -1.07
N THR A 68 -11.64 -3.72 -0.38
CA THR A 68 -12.57 -4.77 -0.78
C THR A 68 -13.45 -4.38 -1.95
N LYS A 69 -13.50 -3.10 -2.29
CA LYS A 69 -14.32 -2.62 -3.41
C LYS A 69 -13.52 -2.47 -4.70
N ALA A 70 -12.20 -2.65 -4.64
CA ALA A 70 -11.37 -2.50 -5.82
C ALA A 70 -11.62 -3.62 -6.81
N ASP A 71 -11.23 -3.38 -8.07
CA ASP A 71 -11.37 -4.37 -9.13
C ASP A 71 -10.68 -5.67 -8.72
N PRO A 72 -11.41 -6.78 -8.66
CA PRO A 72 -10.84 -8.04 -8.17
C PRO A 72 -9.69 -8.56 -9.03
N LYS A 73 -9.68 -8.26 -10.33
CA LYS A 73 -8.58 -8.69 -11.17
C LYS A 73 -7.28 -8.02 -10.76
N LEU A 74 -7.35 -6.72 -10.50
CA LEU A 74 -6.18 -5.98 -10.06
C LEU A 74 -5.75 -6.40 -8.66
N VAL A 75 -6.72 -6.64 -7.79
CA VAL A 75 -6.41 -7.11 -6.44
C VAL A 75 -5.66 -8.43 -6.49
N THR A 76 -6.07 -9.33 -7.37
CA THR A 76 -5.40 -10.62 -7.52
C THR A 76 -3.94 -10.44 -7.96
N ILE A 77 -3.71 -9.56 -8.93
CA ILE A 77 -2.35 -9.28 -9.39
C ILE A 77 -1.52 -8.72 -8.24
N ALA A 78 -2.08 -7.76 -7.52
CA ALA A 78 -1.36 -7.12 -6.42
C ALA A 78 -1.02 -8.12 -5.32
N LYS A 79 -1.94 -9.03 -5.00
CA LYS A 79 -1.69 -10.06 -3.99
C LYS A 79 -0.61 -11.03 -4.43
N ASN A 80 -0.59 -11.36 -5.71
CA ASN A 80 0.44 -12.27 -6.22
C ASN A 80 1.83 -11.65 -6.11
N GLN A 81 1.92 -10.34 -6.23
CA GLN A 81 3.21 -9.66 -6.06
C GLN A 81 3.73 -9.78 -4.63
N VAL A 82 2.83 -9.81 -3.67
CA VAL A 82 3.23 -9.93 -2.26
C VAL A 82 3.73 -11.33 -1.94
N LYS A 83 3.16 -12.33 -2.59
CA LYS A 83 3.51 -13.72 -2.29
C LYS A 83 4.92 -14.08 -2.74
N LYS A 84 5.48 -13.32 -3.63
CA LYS A 84 6.85 -13.58 -4.07
C LYS A 84 7.88 -13.07 -3.09
#